data_c50408afaf25da670b3cda46c8ffa36b
#
_entry.id   c50408afaf25da670b3cda46c8ffa36b
#
_cell.length_a   1.000
_cell.length_b   1.000
_cell.length_c   1.000
_cell.angle_alpha   90.00
_cell.angle_beta   90.00
_cell.angle_gamma   90.00
#
_symmetry.space_group_name_H-M   'P 1'
#
loop_
_entity.id
_entity.type
_entity.pdbx_description
1 polymer ?
#
loop_
_entity_poly.entity_id
_entity_poly.type
_entity_poly.pdbx_seq_one_letter_code
_entity_poly.pdbx_strand_id
1 'polypeptide(L)'
;YRPVHHLVGVAVTPVVCFFNQDVAELDLKPNPDEVAEVFTIPLSSLLEKKNWVYKDDHAPIFVGGPYAIWGLTGYILERVMKDSLVPFTSRQHHPSSLDISRSGHFGDED
;
A
#
# COMPACT_ATOMS: atom_id res chain seq x y z
N TYR A 1 15.62 7.42 3.92
CA TYR A 1 14.41 7.83 3.22
C TYR A 1 14.68 9.01 2.29
N ARG A 2 14.34 8.84 1.03
CA ARG A 2 14.52 9.90 0.06
C ARG A 2 13.24 10.06 -0.75
N PRO A 3 12.57 11.19 -0.64
CA PRO A 3 11.31 11.37 -1.35
C PRO A 3 11.53 11.43 -2.86
N VAL A 4 10.69 10.71 -3.58
CA VAL A 4 10.79 10.66 -5.05
C VAL A 4 10.47 12.03 -5.65
N HIS A 5 9.52 12.72 -5.10
CA HIS A 5 9.11 14.03 -5.61
C HIS A 5 10.24 15.05 -5.59
N HIS A 6 11.24 14.81 -4.77
CA HIS A 6 12.40 15.67 -4.71
C HIS A 6 13.07 15.85 -6.08
N LEU A 7 13.02 14.81 -6.88
CA LEU A 7 13.71 14.81 -8.17
C LEU A 7 13.07 15.75 -9.19
N VAL A 8 11.78 16.03 -9.03
CA VAL A 8 11.05 16.87 -9.97
C VAL A 8 10.60 18.18 -9.35
N GLY A 9 10.95 18.43 -8.09
CA GLY A 9 10.58 19.65 -7.42
C GLY A 9 9.10 19.80 -7.14
N VAL A 10 8.38 18.68 -7.12
CA VAL A 10 6.94 18.67 -6.88
C VAL A 10 6.65 17.89 -5.61
N ALA A 11 5.85 18.51 -4.73
CA ALA A 11 5.40 17.82 -3.51
C ALA A 11 4.12 17.05 -3.83
N VAL A 12 4.11 15.78 -3.45
CA VAL A 12 2.94 14.92 -3.66
C VAL A 12 2.41 14.51 -2.29
N THR A 13 1.12 14.75 -2.06
CA THR A 13 0.47 14.41 -0.81
C THR A 13 -0.53 13.29 -1.07
N PRO A 14 -0.32 12.10 -0.52
CA PRO A 14 -1.30 11.03 -0.65
C PRO A 14 -2.51 11.31 0.23
N VAL A 15 -3.69 10.99 -0.28
CA VAL A 15 -4.94 11.09 0.46
C VAL A 15 -5.54 9.71 0.55
N VAL A 16 -5.76 9.23 1.77
CA VAL A 16 -6.30 7.91 2.01
C VAL A 16 -7.74 8.05 2.48
N CYS A 17 -8.63 7.32 1.84
CA CYS A 17 -10.05 7.38 2.15
C CYS A 17 -10.54 6.00 2.60
N PHE A 18 -11.47 6.03 3.55
CA PHE A 18 -12.10 4.81 4.04
C PHE A 18 -13.59 4.88 3.71
N PHE A 19 -14.10 3.78 3.19
CA PHE A 19 -15.52 3.67 2.84
C PHE A 19 -16.18 2.63 3.71
N ASN A 20 -17.41 2.92 4.13
CA ASN A 20 -18.20 2.00 4.95
C ASN A 20 -19.02 1.04 4.10
N GLN A 21 -18.80 1.06 2.79
CA GLN A 21 -19.53 0.22 1.85
C GLN A 21 -18.65 -0.91 1.36
N ASP A 22 -19.30 -1.99 0.94
CA ASP A 22 -18.61 -3.03 0.22
C ASP A 22 -18.03 -2.43 -1.06
N VAL A 23 -16.82 -2.82 -1.41
CA VAL A 23 -16.16 -2.28 -2.60
C VAL A 23 -16.99 -2.55 -3.86
N ALA A 24 -17.74 -3.65 -3.88
CA ALA A 24 -18.59 -3.97 -5.02
C ALA A 24 -19.74 -2.98 -5.19
N GLU A 25 -20.06 -2.23 -4.15
CA GLU A 25 -21.14 -1.25 -4.18
C GLU A 25 -20.68 0.14 -4.53
N LEU A 26 -19.38 0.35 -4.63
CA LEU A 26 -18.82 1.65 -4.96
C LEU A 26 -18.99 1.91 -6.45
N ASP A 27 -19.49 3.10 -6.76
CA ASP A 27 -19.66 3.53 -8.14
C ASP A 27 -18.44 4.33 -8.56
N LEU A 28 -17.36 3.64 -8.85
CA LEU A 28 -16.11 4.26 -9.26
C LEU A 28 -16.19 4.63 -10.72
N LYS A 29 -15.80 5.86 -11.03
CA LYS A 29 -15.85 6.37 -12.40
C LYS A 29 -14.48 6.86 -12.80
N PRO A 30 -13.57 5.95 -13.13
CA PRO A 30 -12.23 6.36 -13.51
C PRO A 30 -12.24 7.11 -14.84
N ASN A 31 -11.27 8.01 -14.98
CA ASN A 31 -11.08 8.71 -16.22
C ASN A 31 -10.41 7.78 -17.23
N PRO A 32 -11.08 7.43 -18.33
CA PRO A 32 -10.53 6.45 -19.27
C PRO A 32 -9.27 6.96 -19.99
N ASP A 33 -9.05 8.26 -19.98
CA ASP A 33 -7.85 8.83 -20.61
C ASP A 33 -6.61 8.58 -19.76
N GLU A 34 -6.78 8.27 -18.47
CA GLU A 34 -5.66 8.09 -17.55
C GLU A 34 -5.65 6.71 -16.91
N VAL A 35 -6.79 6.07 -16.80
CA VAL A 35 -6.94 4.81 -16.07
C VAL A 35 -7.46 3.75 -17.01
N ALA A 36 -6.62 2.75 -17.28
CA ALA A 36 -7.01 1.65 -18.15
C ALA A 36 -7.91 0.65 -17.41
N GLU A 37 -7.63 0.44 -16.12
CA GLU A 37 -8.35 -0.57 -15.37
C GLU A 37 -8.29 -0.25 -13.88
N VAL A 38 -9.37 -0.54 -13.18
CA VAL A 38 -9.44 -0.44 -11.72
C VAL A 38 -9.46 -1.85 -11.16
N PHE A 39 -8.68 -2.08 -10.13
CA PHE A 39 -8.67 -3.39 -9.49
C PHE A 39 -8.56 -3.20 -7.98
N THR A 40 -8.87 -4.27 -7.24
CA THR A 40 -8.81 -4.26 -5.79
C THR A 40 -7.77 -5.25 -5.32
N ILE A 41 -7.24 -5.01 -4.14
CA ILE A 41 -6.26 -5.88 -3.51
C ILE A 41 -6.70 -6.07 -2.07
N PRO A 42 -6.80 -7.31 -1.59
CA PRO A 42 -7.10 -7.52 -0.18
C PRO A 42 -6.03 -6.88 0.70
N LEU A 43 -6.45 -6.25 1.76
CA LEU A 43 -5.52 -5.63 2.68
C LEU A 43 -4.53 -6.64 3.24
N SER A 44 -4.98 -7.87 3.48
CA SER A 44 -4.11 -8.93 3.96
C SER A 44 -2.95 -9.20 3.01
N SER A 45 -3.20 -9.07 1.69
CA SER A 45 -2.13 -9.25 0.71
C SER A 45 -1.10 -8.14 0.80
N LEU A 46 -1.53 -6.93 1.08
CA LEU A 46 -0.62 -5.80 1.24
C LEU A 46 0.23 -5.93 2.49
N LEU A 47 -0.23 -6.68 3.48
CA LEU A 47 0.50 -6.88 4.73
C LEU A 47 1.51 -8.01 4.64
N GLU A 48 1.49 -8.78 3.57
CA GLU A 48 2.38 -9.91 3.41
C GLU A 48 3.72 -9.47 2.83
N LYS A 49 4.76 -9.67 3.59
CA LYS A 49 6.10 -9.27 3.17
C LYS A 49 6.52 -9.94 1.87
N LYS A 50 6.11 -11.18 1.67
CA LYS A 50 6.49 -11.93 0.46
C LYS A 50 5.96 -11.31 -0.81
N ASN A 51 4.96 -10.43 -0.71
CA ASN A 51 4.38 -9.77 -1.87
C ASN A 51 5.10 -8.49 -2.24
N TRP A 52 6.15 -8.14 -1.52
CA TRP A 52 6.91 -6.92 -1.76
C TRP A 52 8.32 -7.27 -2.21
N VAL A 53 8.78 -6.56 -3.24
CA VAL A 53 10.14 -6.72 -3.76
C VAL A 53 10.91 -5.45 -3.48
N TYR A 54 12.08 -5.60 -2.90
CA TYR A 54 12.96 -4.48 -2.57
C TYR A 54 14.23 -4.62 -3.37
N LYS A 55 14.53 -3.62 -4.17
CA LYS A 55 15.75 -3.57 -4.97
C LYS A 55 16.52 -2.31 -4.65
N ASP A 56 17.84 -2.37 -4.80
CA ASP A 56 18.66 -1.20 -4.56
C ASP A 56 18.25 -0.09 -5.51
N ASP A 57 18.17 1.14 -4.96
CA ASP A 57 17.85 2.34 -5.71
C ASP A 57 16.47 2.36 -6.36
N HIS A 58 15.59 1.47 -5.90
CA HIS A 58 14.21 1.45 -6.41
C HIS A 58 13.23 1.57 -5.25
N ALA A 59 12.09 2.17 -5.55
CA ALA A 59 10.98 2.14 -4.61
C ALA A 59 10.47 0.71 -4.46
N PRO A 60 9.84 0.39 -3.33
CA PRO A 60 9.28 -0.95 -3.16
C PRO A 60 8.27 -1.28 -4.24
N ILE A 61 8.24 -2.54 -4.63
CA ILE A 61 7.35 -3.02 -5.69
C ILE A 61 6.42 -4.05 -5.08
N PHE A 62 5.12 -3.83 -5.19
CA PHE A 62 4.13 -4.81 -4.76
C PHE A 62 3.78 -5.73 -5.91
N VAL A 63 3.91 -7.03 -5.70
CA VAL A 63 3.70 -8.03 -6.74
C VAL A 63 2.58 -9.02 -6.40
N GLY A 64 1.81 -8.74 -5.35
CA GLY A 64 0.77 -9.68 -4.90
C GLY A 64 -0.59 -9.50 -5.56
N GLY A 65 -0.72 -8.60 -6.50
CA GLY A 65 -1.98 -8.32 -7.17
C GLY A 65 -1.94 -8.63 -8.65
N PRO A 66 -2.97 -8.23 -9.39
CA PRO A 66 -3.02 -8.51 -10.84
C PRO A 66 -1.95 -7.76 -11.62
N TYR A 67 -1.48 -6.65 -11.10
CA TYR A 67 -0.41 -5.87 -11.73
C TYR A 67 0.59 -5.47 -10.68
N ALA A 68 1.83 -5.32 -11.09
CA ALA A 68 2.85 -4.81 -10.18
C ALA A 68 2.58 -3.33 -9.89
N ILE A 69 2.72 -2.95 -8.64
CA ILE A 69 2.59 -1.56 -8.22
C ILE A 69 3.99 -1.08 -7.89
N TRP A 70 4.47 -0.10 -8.65
CA TRP A 70 5.86 0.33 -8.59
C TRP A 70 5.97 1.84 -8.68
N GLY A 71 7.19 2.32 -8.67
CA GLY A 71 7.43 3.75 -8.80
C GLY A 71 6.90 4.54 -7.62
N LEU A 72 6.43 5.74 -7.89
CA LEU A 72 5.91 6.61 -6.83
C LEU A 72 4.73 5.98 -6.11
N THR A 73 3.84 5.33 -6.85
CA THR A 73 2.68 4.69 -6.24
C THR A 73 3.10 3.57 -5.29
N GLY A 74 4.06 2.75 -5.70
CA GLY A 74 4.57 1.71 -4.82
C GLY A 74 5.17 2.27 -3.55
N TYR A 75 5.92 3.35 -3.69
CA TYR A 75 6.52 4.03 -2.54
C TYR A 75 5.45 4.56 -1.59
N ILE A 76 4.45 5.25 -2.13
CA ILE A 76 3.38 5.81 -1.31
C ILE A 76 2.59 4.70 -0.60
N LEU A 77 2.26 3.65 -1.33
CA LEU A 77 1.50 2.55 -0.76
C LEU A 77 2.23 1.90 0.40
N GLU A 78 3.51 1.66 0.23
CA GLU A 78 4.30 1.06 1.29
C GLU A 78 4.35 1.97 2.52
N ARG A 79 4.51 3.27 2.31
CA ARG A 79 4.55 4.21 3.43
C ARG A 79 3.21 4.25 4.17
N VAL A 80 2.11 4.22 3.44
CA VAL A 80 0.80 4.19 4.06
C VAL A 80 0.63 2.93 4.90
N MET A 81 1.07 1.78 4.38
CA MET A 81 0.97 0.54 5.13
C MET A 81 1.79 0.59 6.40
N LYS A 82 3.03 1.04 6.32
CA LYS A 82 3.91 1.11 7.49
C LYS A 82 3.44 2.12 8.53
N ASP A 83 3.09 3.31 8.08
CA ASP A 83 2.89 4.42 9.00
C ASP A 83 1.48 4.48 9.56
N SER A 84 0.52 3.89 8.88
CA SER A 84 -0.89 4.03 9.25
C SER A 84 -1.58 2.71 9.49
N LEU A 85 -1.51 1.79 8.53
CA LEU A 85 -2.34 0.60 8.60
C LEU A 85 -1.78 -0.48 9.51
N VAL A 86 -0.48 -0.71 9.48
CA VAL A 86 0.11 -1.72 10.36
C VAL A 86 -0.08 -1.33 11.83
N PRO A 87 0.25 -0.11 12.25
CA PRO A 87 -0.02 0.27 13.63
C PRO A 87 -1.49 0.23 13.99
N PHE A 88 -2.36 0.64 13.04
CA PHE A 88 -3.80 0.61 13.30
C PHE A 88 -4.32 -0.81 13.50
N THR A 89 -3.94 -1.74 12.64
CA THR A 89 -4.40 -3.12 12.76
C THR A 89 -3.85 -3.78 14.02
N SER A 90 -2.62 -3.46 14.40
CA SER A 90 -2.04 -3.99 15.63
C SER A 90 -2.83 -3.56 16.85
N ARG A 91 -3.33 -2.33 16.85
CA ARG A 91 -4.13 -1.85 17.97
C ARG A 91 -5.55 -2.38 17.98
N GLN A 92 -6.08 -2.70 16.80
CA GLN A 92 -7.44 -3.19 16.66
C GLN A 92 -7.57 -4.67 16.97
N HIS A 93 -6.50 -5.40 16.78
CA HIS A 93 -6.55 -6.85 16.91
C HIS A 93 -6.28 -7.28 18.34
N HIS A 94 -7.00 -8.34 18.75
CA HIS A 94 -6.78 -8.95 20.02
C HIS A 94 -5.38 -9.56 20.05
N PRO A 95 -4.76 -9.68 21.24
CA PRO A 95 -3.44 -10.29 21.33
C PRO A 95 -3.30 -11.66 20.68
N SER A 96 -4.40 -12.41 20.61
CA SER A 96 -4.35 -13.71 19.93
C SER A 96 -4.18 -13.59 18.44
N SER A 97 -4.29 -12.39 17.90
CA SER A 97 -4.14 -12.14 16.47
C SER A 97 -2.75 -11.58 16.15
N LEU A 98 -1.79 -11.85 16.99
CA LEU A 98 -0.45 -11.29 16.82
C LEU A 98 0.25 -11.77 15.56
N ASP A 99 -0.23 -12.86 14.97
CA ASP A 99 0.37 -13.34 13.74
C ASP A 99 0.38 -12.26 12.65
N ILE A 100 -0.66 -11.46 12.61
CA ILE A 100 -0.72 -10.37 11.66
C ILE A 100 0.39 -9.36 11.94
N SER A 101 0.59 -9.03 13.20
CA SER A 101 1.66 -8.11 13.58
C SER A 101 3.01 -8.64 13.19
N ARG A 102 3.25 -9.92 13.46
CA ARG A 102 4.55 -10.50 13.17
C ARG A 102 4.78 -10.72 11.69
N SER A 103 3.76 -11.17 10.99
CA SER A 103 3.90 -11.35 9.55
C SER A 103 3.97 -10.01 8.84
N GLY A 104 3.43 -9.01 9.47
CA GLY A 104 3.44 -7.67 8.92
C GLY A 104 4.70 -6.89 9.21
N HIS A 105 5.76 -7.58 9.61
CA HIS A 105 7.00 -6.91 9.95
C HIS A 105 7.73 -6.32 8.75
N PHE A 106 7.07 -6.18 7.63
CA PHE A 106 7.75 -5.54 6.51
C PHE A 106 8.24 -4.14 6.88
N GLY A 107 7.68 -3.55 7.92
CA GLY A 107 8.17 -2.30 8.44
C GLY A 107 9.54 -2.40 9.07
N ASP A 108 9.89 -3.58 9.54
CA ASP A 108 11.16 -3.82 10.22
C ASP A 108 12.28 -4.23 9.29
N GLU A 109 11.94 -4.47 8.04
CA GLU A 109 12.91 -4.96 7.08
C GLU A 109 13.78 -3.87 6.50
N ASP A 110 13.48 -2.66 6.82
CA ASP A 110 14.22 -1.52 6.24
C ASP A 110 15.47 -1.14 7.02
#